data_1247d606f814e78f63b2df9ea7b82f86
#
_entry.id   1247d606f814e78f63b2df9ea7b82f86
#
_cell.length_a   1.000
_cell.length_b   1.000
_cell.length_c   1.000
_cell.angle_alpha   90.00
_cell.angle_beta   90.00
_cell.angle_gamma   90.00
#
_symmetry.space_group_name_H-M   'P 1'
#
loop_
_entity.id
_entity.type
_entity.pdbx_description
1 polymer ?
#
loop_
_entity_poly.entity_id
_entity_poly.type
_entity_poly.pdbx_seq_one_letter_code
_entity_poly.pdbx_strand_id
1 'polypeptide(L)'
;MTLYVAWERDGWRGLAEPTVDIDVASVARLVDGSGRPSRHARTLPLAVGSERLFAKLYPAPAGWRARRAFRVSRVLAAAGFGAPEALLVAHRGAAGLLVTRDVGGEDLAQAVGRVDSTGDPEARRAKRRLLRLLGAEVARLHQAGFVHGDLVPPNVRVTDGRLVFLDNDRTRRSRLLVALSARRNLVQLGRFVVPGLTLTDRARVLDAYAAGRELSRRRRRRLARWVVAKTIARRCAIDRIPAATAQRAGFRELMRSGGPFDPARAGGQP
;
A
#
# COMPACT_ATOMS: atom_id res chain seq x y z
N MET A 1 -0.53 -20.02 -14.80
CA MET A 1 -0.62 -20.17 -13.31
C MET A 1 0.74 -20.60 -12.83
N THR A 2 1.41 -19.81 -11.99
CA THR A 2 2.76 -20.15 -11.49
C THR A 2 2.69 -21.43 -10.66
N LEU A 3 3.55 -22.43 -10.98
CA LEU A 3 3.70 -23.66 -10.25
C LEU A 3 4.57 -23.39 -9.02
N TYR A 4 4.24 -24.01 -7.88
CA TYR A 4 5.06 -23.97 -6.66
C TYR A 4 5.31 -25.38 -6.19
N VAL A 5 6.53 -25.63 -5.76
CA VAL A 5 6.95 -26.90 -5.17
C VAL A 5 7.18 -26.75 -3.67
N ALA A 6 6.83 -27.75 -2.91
CA ALA A 6 7.15 -27.83 -1.49
C ALA A 6 8.64 -28.16 -1.34
N TRP A 7 9.28 -27.55 -0.35
CA TRP A 7 10.69 -27.80 -0.03
C TRP A 7 10.94 -27.69 1.48
N GLU A 8 12.00 -28.32 1.94
CA GLU A 8 12.47 -28.23 3.31
C GLU A 8 14.01 -28.27 3.32
N ARG A 9 14.65 -27.32 3.99
CA ARG A 9 16.11 -27.25 4.15
C ARG A 9 16.45 -26.35 5.35
N ASP A 10 17.47 -26.71 6.13
CA ASP A 10 18.01 -25.93 7.26
C ASP A 10 16.95 -25.53 8.30
N GLY A 11 15.96 -26.40 8.53
CA GLY A 11 14.84 -26.17 9.44
C GLY A 11 13.81 -25.17 8.92
N TRP A 12 13.97 -24.65 7.70
CA TRP A 12 12.96 -23.90 6.96
C TRP A 12 12.17 -24.83 6.05
N ARG A 13 10.87 -24.63 5.98
CA ARG A 13 9.98 -25.35 5.08
C ARG A 13 8.96 -24.41 4.45
N GLY A 14 8.55 -24.69 3.22
CA GLY A 14 7.63 -23.80 2.53
C GLY A 14 7.31 -24.18 1.11
N LEU A 15 6.97 -23.15 0.32
CA LEU A 15 6.66 -23.25 -1.11
C LEU A 15 7.55 -22.28 -1.88
N ALA A 16 8.12 -22.73 -2.98
CA ALA A 16 8.93 -21.90 -3.87
C ALA A 16 8.55 -22.16 -5.33
N GLU A 17 8.70 -21.14 -6.17
CA GLU A 17 8.73 -21.33 -7.62
C GLU A 17 9.95 -22.14 -8.01
N PRO A 18 9.85 -23.17 -8.91
CA PRO A 18 10.95 -24.10 -9.19
C PRO A 18 12.22 -23.45 -9.74
N THR A 19 12.09 -22.31 -10.40
CA THR A 19 13.23 -21.57 -10.99
C THR A 19 13.98 -20.70 -10.00
N VAL A 20 13.47 -20.56 -8.77
CA VAL A 20 14.04 -19.69 -7.74
C VAL A 20 15.00 -20.49 -6.87
N ASP A 21 16.30 -20.33 -7.11
CA ASP A 21 17.37 -20.88 -6.28
C ASP A 21 17.81 -19.83 -5.25
N ILE A 22 17.26 -19.89 -4.04
CA ILE A 22 17.55 -18.98 -2.93
C ILE A 22 17.92 -19.79 -1.69
N ASP A 23 19.10 -19.52 -1.13
CA ASP A 23 19.45 -19.97 0.21
C ASP A 23 18.64 -19.18 1.26
N VAL A 24 17.52 -19.78 1.67
CA VAL A 24 16.55 -19.17 2.59
C VAL A 24 17.16 -18.87 3.94
N ALA A 25 18.06 -19.73 4.45
CA ALA A 25 18.68 -19.52 5.76
C ALA A 25 19.61 -18.31 5.75
N SER A 26 20.41 -18.15 4.71
CA SER A 26 21.29 -17.00 4.52
C SER A 26 20.49 -15.72 4.28
N VAL A 27 19.47 -15.75 3.44
CA VAL A 27 18.58 -14.60 3.23
C VAL A 27 17.89 -14.19 4.52
N ALA A 28 17.37 -15.11 5.32
CA ALA A 28 16.73 -14.79 6.57
C ALA A 28 17.68 -14.11 7.56
N ARG A 29 18.94 -14.60 7.69
CA ARG A 29 19.99 -13.97 8.52
C ARG A 29 20.32 -12.56 8.01
N LEU A 30 20.49 -12.40 6.71
CA LEU A 30 20.80 -11.11 6.10
C LEU A 30 19.68 -10.09 6.34
N VAL A 31 18.42 -10.48 6.16
CA VAL A 31 17.25 -9.62 6.41
C VAL A 31 17.15 -9.26 7.90
N ASP A 32 17.43 -10.20 8.79
CA ASP A 32 17.39 -9.94 10.24
C ASP A 32 18.47 -8.94 10.68
N GLY A 33 19.68 -9.04 10.12
CA GLY A 33 20.78 -8.14 10.42
C GLY A 33 20.68 -6.76 9.75
N SER A 34 20.33 -6.71 8.47
CA SER A 34 20.44 -5.52 7.62
C SER A 34 19.10 -4.98 7.10
N GLY A 35 18.00 -5.70 7.31
CA GLY A 35 16.68 -5.33 6.81
C GLY A 35 16.11 -4.08 7.48
N ARG A 36 15.47 -3.21 6.67
CA ARG A 36 14.72 -2.06 7.19
C ARG A 36 13.58 -2.52 8.10
N PRO A 37 13.57 -2.11 9.37
CA PRO A 37 12.55 -2.54 10.32
C PRO A 37 11.19 -1.90 10.04
N SER A 38 10.14 -2.65 10.29
CA SER A 38 8.76 -2.18 10.42
C SER A 38 8.15 -2.76 11.69
N ARG A 39 6.90 -2.41 12.01
CA ARG A 39 6.25 -2.87 13.25
C ARG A 39 6.25 -4.40 13.43
N HIS A 40 6.22 -5.18 12.35
CA HIS A 40 6.02 -6.63 12.40
C HIS A 40 6.97 -7.41 11.49
N ALA A 41 7.87 -6.75 10.79
CA ALA A 41 8.74 -7.38 9.83
C ALA A 41 10.00 -6.55 9.58
N ARG A 42 11.01 -7.19 8.96
CA ARG A 42 12.16 -6.53 8.34
C ARG A 42 12.10 -6.78 6.84
N THR A 43 12.47 -5.80 6.03
CA THR A 43 12.44 -5.91 4.57
C THR A 43 13.78 -5.50 3.99
N LEU A 44 14.29 -6.28 3.05
CA LEU A 44 15.54 -6.03 2.36
C LEU A 44 15.37 -6.24 0.85
N PRO A 45 15.83 -5.31 0.00
CA PRO A 45 16.01 -5.59 -1.42
C PRO A 45 17.19 -6.57 -1.60
N LEU A 46 17.03 -7.50 -2.53
CA LEU A 46 18.03 -8.51 -2.87
C LEU A 46 18.28 -8.48 -4.38
N ALA A 47 19.50 -8.82 -4.79
CA ALA A 47 19.83 -9.15 -6.16
C ALA A 47 20.23 -10.62 -6.22
N VAL A 48 19.59 -11.40 -7.09
CA VAL A 48 19.90 -12.80 -7.33
C VAL A 48 20.05 -12.98 -8.84
N GLY A 49 21.29 -13.15 -9.29
CA GLY A 49 21.60 -13.05 -10.71
C GLY A 49 21.21 -11.68 -11.27
N SER A 50 20.43 -11.65 -12.33
CA SER A 50 19.89 -10.44 -12.94
C SER A 50 18.56 -9.97 -12.33
N GLU A 51 18.00 -10.75 -11.41
CA GLU A 51 16.69 -10.43 -10.83
C GLU A 51 16.81 -9.57 -9.58
N ARG A 52 15.90 -8.59 -9.49
CA ARG A 52 15.71 -7.78 -8.28
C ARG A 52 14.52 -8.31 -7.50
N LEU A 53 14.75 -8.60 -6.23
CA LEU A 53 13.80 -9.22 -5.33
C LEU A 53 13.63 -8.37 -4.07
N PHE A 54 12.56 -8.65 -3.33
CA PHE A 54 12.37 -8.16 -1.96
C PHE A 54 12.14 -9.35 -1.03
N ALA A 55 12.97 -9.46 -0.01
CA ALA A 55 12.77 -10.40 1.08
C ALA A 55 12.15 -9.70 2.29
N LYS A 56 11.09 -10.28 2.86
CA LYS A 56 10.41 -9.77 4.04
C LYS A 56 10.36 -10.85 5.10
N LEU A 57 11.14 -10.66 6.16
CA LEU A 57 11.20 -11.53 7.32
C LEU A 57 10.20 -11.06 8.38
N TYR A 58 9.36 -11.96 8.82
CA TYR A 58 8.43 -11.79 9.94
C TYR A 58 8.97 -12.59 11.12
N PRO A 59 9.55 -11.94 12.15
CA PRO A 59 10.00 -12.62 13.36
C PRO A 59 8.85 -13.32 14.07
N ALA A 60 9.18 -14.28 14.93
CA ALA A 60 8.19 -14.89 15.82
C ALA A 60 7.51 -13.84 16.73
N PRO A 61 6.21 -13.94 16.98
CA PRO A 61 5.24 -14.92 16.50
C PRO A 61 4.53 -14.54 15.18
N ALA A 62 5.07 -13.61 14.41
CA ALA A 62 4.38 -12.99 13.28
C ALA A 62 4.51 -13.75 11.95
N GLY A 63 5.19 -14.91 11.91
CA GLY A 63 5.49 -15.64 10.67
C GLY A 63 4.27 -16.09 9.84
N TRP A 64 3.10 -16.25 10.47
CA TRP A 64 1.85 -16.51 9.75
C TRP A 64 1.50 -15.43 8.71
N ARG A 65 2.00 -14.20 8.90
CA ARG A 65 1.81 -13.09 7.96
C ARG A 65 2.48 -13.34 6.61
N ALA A 66 3.65 -14.01 6.59
CA ALA A 66 4.33 -14.38 5.34
C ALA A 66 3.43 -15.25 4.48
N ARG A 67 2.88 -16.35 5.05
CA ARG A 67 1.96 -17.25 4.36
C ARG A 67 0.69 -16.53 3.90
N ARG A 68 0.20 -15.61 4.72
CA ARG A 68 -0.97 -14.82 4.36
C ARG A 68 -0.69 -13.87 3.20
N ALA A 69 0.41 -13.10 3.25
CA ALA A 69 0.81 -12.20 2.18
C ALA A 69 1.03 -12.96 0.87
N PHE A 70 1.71 -14.11 0.91
CA PHE A 70 1.89 -15.01 -0.23
C PHE A 70 0.54 -15.40 -0.87
N ARG A 71 -0.38 -15.91 -0.06
CA ARG A 71 -1.71 -16.32 -0.54
C ARG A 71 -2.51 -15.14 -1.12
N VAL A 72 -2.52 -14.01 -0.42
CA VAL A 72 -3.30 -12.83 -0.82
C VAL A 72 -2.76 -12.21 -2.10
N SER A 73 -1.44 -12.09 -2.27
CA SER A 73 -0.84 -11.58 -3.52
C SER A 73 -1.26 -12.43 -4.72
N ARG A 74 -1.25 -13.75 -4.59
CA ARG A 74 -1.71 -14.67 -5.63
C ARG A 74 -3.20 -14.51 -5.94
N VAL A 75 -4.04 -14.37 -4.92
CA VAL A 75 -5.49 -14.19 -5.11
C VAL A 75 -5.81 -12.83 -5.75
N LEU A 76 -5.07 -11.79 -5.41
CA LEU A 76 -5.18 -10.47 -6.05
C LEU A 76 -4.78 -10.56 -7.52
N ALA A 77 -3.63 -11.16 -7.84
CA ALA A 77 -3.16 -11.34 -9.21
C ALA A 77 -4.16 -12.16 -10.04
N ALA A 78 -4.69 -13.26 -9.50
CA ALA A 78 -5.71 -14.08 -10.17
C ALA A 78 -7.03 -13.32 -10.40
N ALA A 79 -7.33 -12.30 -9.57
CA ALA A 79 -8.47 -11.41 -9.75
C ALA A 79 -8.16 -10.20 -10.68
N GLY A 80 -6.98 -10.18 -11.31
CA GLY A 80 -6.55 -9.14 -12.24
C GLY A 80 -6.10 -7.84 -11.58
N PHE A 81 -5.71 -7.86 -10.30
CA PHE A 81 -5.11 -6.72 -9.62
C PHE A 81 -3.59 -6.83 -9.63
N GLY A 82 -2.91 -5.68 -9.74
CA GLY A 82 -1.47 -5.62 -9.55
C GLY A 82 -1.11 -5.97 -8.10
N ALA A 83 -0.28 -7.00 -7.95
CA ALA A 83 0.31 -7.41 -6.67
C ALA A 83 1.72 -7.93 -6.95
N PRO A 84 2.67 -7.82 -5.99
CA PRO A 84 4.00 -8.41 -6.17
C PRO A 84 3.90 -9.91 -6.44
N GLU A 85 4.66 -10.38 -7.42
CA GLU A 85 4.79 -11.80 -7.67
C GLU A 85 5.52 -12.44 -6.49
N ALA A 86 4.85 -13.35 -5.80
CA ALA A 86 5.41 -14.04 -4.66
C ALA A 86 6.13 -15.28 -5.14
N LEU A 87 7.46 -15.30 -5.02
CA LEU A 87 8.33 -16.37 -5.52
C LEU A 87 8.55 -17.48 -4.49
N LEU A 88 8.63 -17.10 -3.22
CA LEU A 88 8.90 -18.03 -2.14
C LEU A 88 8.19 -17.61 -0.86
N VAL A 89 7.64 -18.57 -0.14
CA VAL A 89 7.23 -18.43 1.25
C VAL A 89 7.80 -19.56 2.09
N ALA A 90 8.43 -19.21 3.20
CA ALA A 90 9.04 -20.17 4.11
C ALA A 90 8.66 -19.87 5.57
N HIS A 91 8.80 -20.87 6.43
CA HIS A 91 8.63 -20.71 7.87
C HIS A 91 9.59 -21.63 8.63
N ARG A 92 10.04 -21.13 9.79
CA ARG A 92 10.83 -21.86 10.78
C ARG A 92 10.23 -21.56 12.16
N GLY A 93 9.59 -22.58 12.76
CA GLY A 93 8.76 -22.36 13.94
C GLY A 93 7.69 -21.30 13.68
N ALA A 94 7.66 -20.26 14.52
CA ALA A 94 6.72 -19.15 14.42
C ALA A 94 7.24 -17.95 13.59
N ALA A 95 8.46 -18.03 13.04
CA ALA A 95 8.99 -17.03 12.10
C ALA A 95 8.60 -17.37 10.65
N GLY A 96 8.57 -16.36 9.77
CA GLY A 96 8.24 -16.56 8.36
C GLY A 96 9.00 -15.61 7.45
N LEU A 97 9.37 -16.09 6.26
CA LEU A 97 10.01 -15.33 5.19
C LEU A 97 9.12 -15.34 3.96
N LEU A 98 9.00 -14.18 3.32
CA LEU A 98 8.36 -14.02 2.02
C LEU A 98 9.38 -13.38 1.07
N VAL A 99 9.56 -13.97 -0.09
CA VAL A 99 10.35 -13.36 -1.17
C VAL A 99 9.43 -13.07 -2.35
N THR A 100 9.51 -11.85 -2.85
CA THR A 100 8.72 -11.38 -3.99
C THR A 100 9.64 -10.78 -5.04
N ARG A 101 9.22 -10.79 -6.30
CA ARG A 101 9.88 -10.03 -7.36
C ARG A 101 9.70 -8.53 -7.10
N ASP A 102 10.75 -7.74 -7.38
CA ASP A 102 10.63 -6.27 -7.37
C ASP A 102 9.70 -5.83 -8.49
N VAL A 103 8.70 -5.05 -8.15
CA VAL A 103 7.74 -4.51 -9.13
C VAL A 103 8.26 -3.28 -9.87
N GLY A 104 9.42 -2.75 -9.45
CA GLY A 104 9.96 -1.51 -10.03
C GLY A 104 9.06 -0.30 -9.80
N GLY A 105 9.22 0.70 -10.68
CA GLY A 105 8.40 1.91 -10.66
C GLY A 105 8.61 2.79 -9.44
N GLU A 106 7.66 3.70 -9.19
CA GLU A 106 7.66 4.66 -8.10
C GLU A 106 6.50 4.40 -7.14
N ASP A 107 6.61 4.82 -5.89
CA ASP A 107 5.42 4.88 -5.05
C ASP A 107 4.47 6.02 -5.49
N LEU A 108 3.21 5.90 -5.12
CA LEU A 108 2.18 6.85 -5.53
C LEU A 108 2.48 8.29 -5.08
N ALA A 109 3.14 8.46 -3.92
CA ALA A 109 3.48 9.80 -3.43
C ALA A 109 4.56 10.45 -4.29
N GLN A 110 5.59 9.67 -4.67
CA GLN A 110 6.64 10.10 -5.59
C GLN A 110 6.07 10.42 -6.98
N ALA A 111 5.27 9.51 -7.54
CA ALA A 111 4.65 9.69 -8.86
C ALA A 111 3.76 10.94 -8.94
N VAL A 112 3.05 11.27 -7.86
CA VAL A 112 2.22 12.49 -7.77
C VAL A 112 3.07 13.73 -7.52
N GLY A 113 4.07 13.64 -6.64
CA GLY A 113 4.91 14.78 -6.24
C GLY A 113 5.81 15.31 -7.35
N ARG A 114 6.32 14.43 -8.21
CA ARG A 114 7.19 14.79 -9.33
C ARG A 114 6.57 15.81 -10.28
N VAL A 115 5.25 15.79 -10.43
CA VAL A 115 4.53 16.64 -11.38
C VAL A 115 4.47 18.11 -10.96
N ASP A 116 4.60 18.39 -9.66
CA ASP A 116 4.45 19.76 -9.14
C ASP A 116 5.66 20.64 -9.45
N SER A 117 6.84 20.03 -9.62
CA SER A 117 8.09 20.74 -9.86
C SER A 117 8.29 21.24 -11.30
N THR A 118 7.54 20.71 -12.26
CA THR A 118 7.80 20.96 -13.69
C THR A 118 6.91 22.02 -14.32
N GLY A 119 5.75 22.36 -13.73
CA GLY A 119 4.78 23.27 -14.35
C GLY A 119 4.16 22.75 -15.66
N ASP A 120 4.62 21.61 -16.15
CA ASP A 120 4.27 21.03 -17.44
C ASP A 120 2.79 20.62 -17.51
N PRO A 121 2.05 21.09 -18.54
CA PRO A 121 0.65 20.70 -18.77
C PRO A 121 0.46 19.21 -18.99
N GLU A 122 1.38 18.51 -19.67
CA GLU A 122 1.25 17.07 -19.93
C GLU A 122 1.48 16.26 -18.63
N ALA A 123 2.47 16.61 -17.83
CA ALA A 123 2.68 16.03 -16.52
C ALA A 123 1.43 16.21 -15.63
N ARG A 124 0.78 17.38 -15.66
CA ARG A 124 -0.48 17.63 -14.96
C ARG A 124 -1.63 16.74 -15.48
N ARG A 125 -1.70 16.50 -16.79
CA ARG A 125 -2.70 15.58 -17.38
C ARG A 125 -2.41 14.14 -16.95
N ALA A 126 -1.16 13.70 -16.98
CA ALA A 126 -0.73 12.37 -16.52
C ALA A 126 -1.11 12.13 -15.05
N LYS A 127 -0.81 13.09 -14.16
CA LYS A 127 -1.24 13.04 -12.76
C LYS A 127 -2.76 12.88 -12.61
N ARG A 128 -3.53 13.66 -13.37
CA ARG A 128 -5.00 13.57 -13.33
C ARG A 128 -5.50 12.20 -13.82
N ARG A 129 -4.86 11.61 -14.85
CA ARG A 129 -5.16 10.24 -15.31
C ARG A 129 -4.86 9.22 -14.21
N LEU A 130 -3.67 9.31 -13.59
CA LEU A 130 -3.23 8.44 -12.50
C LEU A 130 -4.19 8.47 -11.30
N LEU A 131 -4.61 9.66 -10.89
CA LEU A 131 -5.52 9.82 -9.75
C LEU A 131 -6.94 9.26 -10.04
N ARG A 132 -7.41 9.38 -11.28
CA ARG A 132 -8.67 8.73 -11.70
C ARG A 132 -8.52 7.21 -11.72
N LEU A 133 -7.40 6.70 -12.26
CA LEU A 133 -7.08 5.27 -12.24
C LEU A 133 -7.07 4.73 -10.81
N LEU A 134 -6.40 5.44 -9.89
CA LEU A 134 -6.38 5.05 -8.47
C LEU A 134 -7.79 4.92 -7.89
N GLY A 135 -8.64 5.90 -8.10
CA GLY A 135 -10.01 5.87 -7.62
C GLY A 135 -10.81 4.69 -8.20
N ALA A 136 -10.70 4.47 -9.51
CA ALA A 136 -11.35 3.37 -10.21
C ALA A 136 -10.84 2.00 -9.74
N GLU A 137 -9.52 1.83 -9.60
CA GLU A 137 -8.92 0.56 -9.14
C GLU A 137 -9.30 0.24 -7.69
N VAL A 138 -9.36 1.22 -6.80
CA VAL A 138 -9.83 1.02 -5.43
C VAL A 138 -11.33 0.67 -5.41
N ALA A 139 -12.14 1.25 -6.29
CA ALA A 139 -13.54 0.86 -6.43
C ALA A 139 -13.67 -0.59 -6.89
N ARG A 140 -12.91 -0.99 -7.92
CA ARG A 140 -12.84 -2.35 -8.46
C ARG A 140 -12.38 -3.36 -7.40
N LEU A 141 -11.34 -3.00 -6.63
CA LEU A 141 -10.83 -3.81 -5.50
C LEU A 141 -11.95 -4.11 -4.50
N HIS A 142 -12.70 -3.07 -4.11
CA HIS A 142 -13.82 -3.22 -3.18
C HIS A 142 -15.01 -3.98 -3.80
N GLN A 143 -15.29 -3.84 -5.11
CA GLN A 143 -16.33 -4.61 -5.79
C GLN A 143 -15.98 -6.10 -5.82
N ALA A 144 -14.71 -6.45 -6.02
CA ALA A 144 -14.23 -7.83 -5.97
C ALA A 144 -14.19 -8.41 -4.53
N GLY A 145 -14.60 -7.64 -3.53
CA GLY A 145 -14.69 -8.05 -2.14
C GLY A 145 -13.41 -7.88 -1.33
N PHE A 146 -12.38 -7.22 -1.86
CA PHE A 146 -11.14 -6.99 -1.14
C PHE A 146 -11.14 -5.69 -0.35
N VAL A 147 -10.54 -5.72 0.84
CA VAL A 147 -10.17 -4.54 1.64
C VAL A 147 -8.69 -4.62 1.93
N HIS A 148 -7.92 -3.65 1.45
CA HIS A 148 -6.50 -3.56 1.75
C HIS A 148 -6.29 -3.18 3.21
N GLY A 149 -5.39 -3.89 3.89
CA GLY A 149 -5.18 -3.71 5.32
C GLY A 149 -4.53 -2.38 5.70
N ASP A 150 -3.71 -1.83 4.77
CA ASP A 150 -3.02 -0.55 4.96
C ASP A 150 -2.83 0.16 3.60
N LEU A 151 -3.91 0.68 3.04
CA LEU A 151 -3.92 1.37 1.74
C LEU A 151 -3.40 2.81 1.90
N VAL A 152 -2.10 2.94 1.92
CA VAL A 152 -1.39 4.22 2.00
C VAL A 152 -0.57 4.46 0.73
N PRO A 153 -0.27 5.72 0.35
CA PRO A 153 0.47 6.01 -0.88
C PRO A 153 1.77 5.23 -1.06
N PRO A 154 2.62 5.03 -0.03
CA PRO A 154 3.84 4.21 -0.17
C PRO A 154 3.58 2.72 -0.47
N ASN A 155 2.38 2.22 -0.16
CA ASN A 155 1.98 0.83 -0.43
C ASN A 155 1.27 0.67 -1.80
N VAL A 156 1.31 1.69 -2.64
CA VAL A 156 0.81 1.64 -4.02
C VAL A 156 1.94 2.03 -4.96
N ARG A 157 2.42 1.09 -5.76
CA ARG A 157 3.42 1.34 -6.80
C ARG A 157 2.75 1.69 -8.11
N VAL A 158 3.39 2.59 -8.83
CA VAL A 158 3.02 2.98 -10.20
C VAL A 158 4.12 2.47 -11.12
N THR A 159 3.78 1.51 -11.97
CA THR A 159 4.71 0.92 -12.93
C THR A 159 3.97 0.69 -14.25
N ASP A 160 4.54 1.13 -15.37
CA ASP A 160 3.98 0.98 -16.72
C ASP A 160 2.49 1.40 -16.82
N GLY A 161 2.13 2.50 -16.14
CA GLY A 161 0.76 3.01 -16.13
C GLY A 161 -0.24 2.16 -15.32
N ARG A 162 0.24 1.17 -14.58
CA ARG A 162 -0.57 0.27 -13.72
C ARG A 162 -0.31 0.56 -12.25
N LEU A 163 -1.26 0.14 -11.41
CA LEU A 163 -1.12 0.20 -9.96
C LEU A 163 -0.87 -1.19 -9.39
N VAL A 164 0.14 -1.30 -8.52
CA VAL A 164 0.48 -2.53 -7.82
C VAL A 164 0.33 -2.29 -6.32
N PHE A 165 -0.49 -3.10 -5.66
CA PHE A 165 -0.74 -3.02 -4.23
C PHE A 165 0.28 -3.84 -3.45
N LEU A 166 1.08 -3.16 -2.63
CA LEU A 166 2.10 -3.76 -1.77
C LEU A 166 1.56 -4.05 -0.36
N ASP A 167 2.35 -4.77 0.44
CA ASP A 167 2.07 -5.06 1.85
C ASP A 167 0.70 -5.72 2.10
N ASN A 168 0.45 -6.81 1.38
CA ASN A 168 -0.82 -7.51 1.35
C ASN A 168 -1.09 -8.42 2.56
N ASP A 169 -0.21 -8.44 3.57
CA ASP A 169 -0.32 -9.33 4.74
C ASP A 169 -1.58 -9.09 5.59
N ARG A 170 -2.17 -7.90 5.50
CA ARG A 170 -3.40 -7.49 6.19
C ARG A 170 -4.62 -7.38 5.28
N THR A 171 -4.46 -7.57 3.99
CA THR A 171 -5.57 -7.54 3.02
C THR A 171 -6.51 -8.71 3.26
N ARG A 172 -7.81 -8.46 3.16
CA ARG A 172 -8.87 -9.44 3.39
C ARG A 172 -9.85 -9.46 2.23
N ARG A 173 -10.39 -10.63 1.93
CA ARG A 173 -11.48 -10.80 0.96
C ARG A 173 -12.75 -11.18 1.70
N SER A 174 -13.75 -10.28 1.70
CA SER A 174 -15.09 -10.53 2.26
C SER A 174 -16.01 -9.38 1.88
N ARG A 175 -17.15 -9.68 1.27
CA ARG A 175 -18.15 -8.67 0.90
C ARG A 175 -18.68 -7.91 2.12
N LEU A 176 -18.86 -8.59 3.25
CA LEU A 176 -19.28 -7.96 4.50
C LEU A 176 -18.22 -6.98 5.02
N LEU A 177 -16.94 -7.36 5.03
CA LEU A 177 -15.86 -6.48 5.45
C LEU A 177 -15.71 -5.26 4.55
N VAL A 178 -15.99 -5.39 3.25
CA VAL A 178 -16.01 -4.25 2.33
C VAL A 178 -17.08 -3.26 2.75
N ALA A 179 -18.29 -3.69 3.04
CA ALA A 179 -19.38 -2.81 3.48
C ALA A 179 -18.98 -1.98 4.71
N LEU A 180 -18.28 -2.60 5.66
CA LEU A 180 -17.85 -1.98 6.92
C LEU A 180 -16.54 -1.18 6.82
N SER A 181 -15.61 -1.61 5.97
CA SER A 181 -14.22 -1.17 6.04
C SER A 181 -13.72 -0.44 4.78
N ALA A 182 -14.44 -0.49 3.65
CA ALA A 182 -14.02 0.18 2.40
C ALA A 182 -13.70 1.67 2.58
N ARG A 183 -14.50 2.36 3.40
CA ARG A 183 -14.29 3.78 3.70
C ARG A 183 -12.96 4.06 4.41
N ARG A 184 -12.45 3.09 5.20
CA ARG A 184 -11.16 3.22 5.90
C ARG A 184 -10.01 3.29 4.90
N ASN A 185 -10.07 2.55 3.80
CA ASN A 185 -9.07 2.63 2.73
C ASN A 185 -9.01 4.04 2.12
N LEU A 186 -10.14 4.69 1.92
CA LEU A 186 -10.17 6.07 1.42
C LEU A 186 -9.56 7.06 2.43
N VAL A 187 -9.78 6.86 3.72
CA VAL A 187 -9.13 7.65 4.78
C VAL A 187 -7.62 7.38 4.81
N GLN A 188 -7.19 6.14 4.65
CA GLN A 188 -5.76 5.77 4.62
C GLN A 188 -5.04 6.45 3.44
N LEU A 189 -5.61 6.42 2.24
CA LEU A 189 -5.10 7.16 1.08
C LEU A 189 -5.11 8.68 1.31
N GLY A 190 -6.19 9.19 1.90
CA GLY A 190 -6.41 10.62 2.09
C GLY A 190 -5.60 11.27 3.21
N ARG A 191 -5.06 10.50 4.17
CA ARG A 191 -4.42 11.06 5.37
C ARG A 191 -2.99 11.57 5.15
N PHE A 192 -2.35 11.20 4.05
CA PHE A 192 -0.99 11.63 3.76
C PHE A 192 -0.98 13.00 3.10
N VAL A 193 -0.07 13.84 3.55
CA VAL A 193 0.33 15.02 2.81
C VAL A 193 1.32 14.54 1.76
N VAL A 194 0.97 14.77 0.51
CA VAL A 194 1.82 14.47 -0.63
C VAL A 194 2.10 15.79 -1.32
N PRO A 195 3.35 16.20 -1.50
CA PRO A 195 3.70 17.40 -2.24
C PRO A 195 2.97 17.42 -3.59
N GLY A 196 2.45 18.56 -3.98
CA GLY A 196 1.71 18.69 -5.24
C GLY A 196 0.31 18.09 -5.28
N LEU A 197 -0.17 17.43 -4.24
CA LEU A 197 -1.52 16.87 -4.20
C LEU A 197 -2.53 17.89 -3.66
N THR A 198 -3.32 18.47 -4.56
CA THR A 198 -4.34 19.48 -4.24
C THR A 198 -5.63 18.85 -3.71
N LEU A 199 -6.52 19.67 -3.15
CA LEU A 199 -7.89 19.24 -2.79
C LEU A 199 -8.68 18.75 -3.99
N THR A 200 -8.52 19.40 -5.14
CA THR A 200 -9.16 18.99 -6.40
C THR A 200 -8.67 17.62 -6.85
N ASP A 201 -7.39 17.31 -6.63
CA ASP A 201 -6.83 16.00 -6.92
C ASP A 201 -7.43 14.91 -6.03
N ARG A 202 -7.57 15.19 -4.73
CA ARG A 202 -8.25 14.29 -3.78
C ARG A 202 -9.72 14.07 -4.14
N ALA A 203 -10.40 15.13 -4.59
CA ALA A 203 -11.77 15.04 -5.09
C ALA A 203 -11.85 14.12 -6.33
N ARG A 204 -10.88 14.20 -7.27
CA ARG A 204 -10.82 13.33 -8.46
C ARG A 204 -10.75 11.86 -8.10
N VAL A 205 -9.90 11.49 -7.12
CA VAL A 205 -9.82 10.10 -6.64
C VAL A 205 -11.17 9.64 -6.09
N LEU A 206 -11.79 10.47 -5.25
CA LEU A 206 -13.08 10.15 -4.64
C LEU A 206 -14.21 10.09 -5.67
N ASP A 207 -14.18 10.94 -6.68
CA ASP A 207 -15.16 10.97 -7.76
C ASP A 207 -15.04 9.73 -8.65
N ALA A 208 -13.83 9.34 -9.02
CA ALA A 208 -13.58 8.12 -9.78
C ALA A 208 -13.98 6.87 -8.96
N TYR A 209 -13.67 6.84 -7.67
CA TYR A 209 -14.14 5.81 -6.77
C TYR A 209 -15.67 5.73 -6.71
N ALA A 210 -16.34 6.87 -6.54
CA ALA A 210 -17.79 6.94 -6.43
C ALA A 210 -18.48 6.52 -7.73
N ALA A 211 -17.91 6.90 -8.87
CA ALA A 211 -18.39 6.46 -10.19
C ALA A 211 -18.24 4.95 -10.36
N GLY A 212 -17.05 4.38 -10.08
CA GLY A 212 -16.82 2.93 -10.13
C GLY A 212 -17.70 2.13 -9.16
N ARG A 213 -18.19 2.76 -8.06
CA ARG A 213 -19.13 2.16 -7.10
C ARG A 213 -20.59 2.52 -7.38
N GLU A 214 -20.87 3.21 -8.48
CA GLU A 214 -22.23 3.64 -8.91
C GLU A 214 -22.99 4.38 -7.78
N LEU A 215 -22.26 5.23 -7.05
CA LEU A 215 -22.87 5.97 -5.95
C LEU A 215 -23.68 7.14 -6.46
N SER A 216 -24.94 7.26 -6.00
CA SER A 216 -25.75 8.45 -6.26
C SER A 216 -25.08 9.72 -5.72
N ARG A 217 -25.42 10.90 -6.29
CA ARG A 217 -24.89 12.19 -5.87
C ARG A 217 -25.01 12.44 -4.36
N ARG A 218 -26.12 12.03 -3.75
CA ARG A 218 -26.33 12.13 -2.30
C ARG A 218 -25.37 11.23 -1.51
N ARG A 219 -25.20 9.96 -1.93
CA ARG A 219 -24.26 9.01 -1.30
C ARG A 219 -22.81 9.47 -1.46
N ARG A 220 -22.43 9.97 -2.64
CA ARG A 220 -21.09 10.53 -2.89
C ARG A 220 -20.79 11.72 -1.95
N ARG A 221 -21.71 12.70 -1.82
CA ARG A 221 -21.55 13.82 -0.88
C ARG A 221 -21.40 13.36 0.57
N ARG A 222 -22.21 12.39 0.99
CA ARG A 222 -22.11 11.81 2.35
C ARG A 222 -20.77 11.13 2.56
N LEU A 223 -20.29 10.35 1.59
CA LEU A 223 -18.98 9.70 1.63
C LEU A 223 -17.85 10.74 1.73
N ALA A 224 -17.87 11.78 0.91
CA ALA A 224 -16.87 12.86 0.92
C ALA A 224 -16.78 13.53 2.30
N ARG A 225 -17.91 13.95 2.86
CA ARG A 225 -17.94 14.55 4.21
C ARG A 225 -17.37 13.60 5.26
N TRP A 226 -17.76 12.32 5.21
CA TRP A 226 -17.28 11.32 6.15
C TRP A 226 -15.76 11.08 6.04
N VAL A 227 -15.24 10.94 4.80
CA VAL A 227 -13.80 10.73 4.56
C VAL A 227 -13.00 11.94 5.06
N VAL A 228 -13.43 13.16 4.75
CA VAL A 228 -12.78 14.40 5.21
C VAL A 228 -12.75 14.45 6.75
N ALA A 229 -13.90 14.30 7.40
CA ALA A 229 -13.97 14.34 8.88
C ALA A 229 -13.11 13.29 9.55
N LYS A 230 -13.12 12.04 9.03
CA LYS A 230 -12.30 10.95 9.58
C LYS A 230 -10.81 11.10 9.27
N THR A 231 -10.46 11.68 8.11
CA THR A 231 -9.05 12.01 7.80
C THR A 231 -8.51 13.02 8.79
N ILE A 232 -9.23 14.11 9.05
CA ILE A 232 -8.85 15.13 10.05
C ILE A 232 -8.71 14.49 11.43
N ALA A 233 -9.75 13.80 11.91
CA ALA A 233 -9.73 13.18 13.23
C ALA A 233 -8.55 12.20 13.40
N ARG A 234 -8.26 11.40 12.37
CA ARG A 234 -7.14 10.44 12.40
C ARG A 234 -5.79 11.15 12.44
N ARG A 235 -5.62 12.23 11.69
CA ARG A 235 -4.38 13.01 11.69
C ARG A 235 -4.18 13.71 13.03
N CYS A 236 -5.22 14.36 13.55
CA CYS A 236 -5.14 15.00 14.86
C CYS A 236 -4.74 13.99 15.97
N ALA A 237 -5.32 12.78 15.94
CA ALA A 237 -4.96 11.73 16.89
C ALA A 237 -3.51 11.23 16.77
N ILE A 238 -2.99 11.10 15.54
CA ILE A 238 -1.62 10.64 15.32
C ILE A 238 -0.61 11.73 15.70
N ASP A 239 -0.85 12.97 15.27
CA ASP A 239 0.09 14.07 15.45
C ASP A 239 -0.17 14.86 16.75
N ARG A 240 -1.08 14.38 17.60
CA ARG A 240 -1.46 15.00 18.89
C ARG A 240 -1.87 16.47 18.76
N ILE A 241 -2.53 16.81 17.65
CA ILE A 241 -3.00 18.18 17.38
C ILE A 241 -4.32 18.41 18.10
N PRO A 242 -4.46 19.49 18.90
CA PRO A 242 -5.71 19.81 19.56
C PRO A 242 -6.87 20.01 18.58
N ALA A 243 -8.06 19.49 18.90
CA ALA A 243 -9.25 19.59 18.05
C ALA A 243 -9.60 21.04 17.68
N ALA A 244 -9.41 21.98 18.63
CA ALA A 244 -9.62 23.42 18.39
C ALA A 244 -8.68 23.98 17.29
N THR A 245 -7.44 23.51 17.19
CA THR A 245 -6.51 23.90 16.14
C THR A 245 -6.96 23.34 14.79
N ALA A 246 -7.40 22.08 14.76
CA ALA A 246 -7.90 21.44 13.54
C ALA A 246 -9.18 22.12 13.02
N GLN A 247 -10.07 22.53 13.91
CA GLN A 247 -11.30 23.26 13.54
C GLN A 247 -11.00 24.63 12.92
N ARG A 248 -10.01 25.35 13.46
CA ARG A 248 -9.61 26.67 12.96
C ARG A 248 -8.89 26.62 11.62
N ALA A 249 -7.97 25.66 11.45
CA ALA A 249 -7.15 25.54 10.25
C ALA A 249 -7.94 25.04 9.01
N GLY A 250 -9.00 24.28 9.22
CA GLY A 250 -9.74 23.65 8.12
C GLY A 250 -8.93 22.58 7.38
N PHE A 251 -9.61 21.82 6.52
CA PHE A 251 -8.99 20.66 5.84
C PHE A 251 -7.87 21.06 4.89
N ARG A 252 -8.05 22.18 4.16
CA ARG A 252 -7.07 22.66 3.19
C ARG A 252 -5.73 22.98 3.85
N GLU A 253 -5.77 23.71 4.95
CA GLU A 253 -4.57 24.11 5.69
C GLU A 253 -3.86 22.90 6.31
N LEU A 254 -4.63 22.01 6.93
CA LEU A 254 -4.09 20.80 7.54
C LEU A 254 -3.38 19.86 6.54
N MET A 255 -3.81 19.89 5.29
CA MET A 255 -3.27 19.03 4.24
C MET A 255 -2.26 19.75 3.32
N ARG A 256 -1.81 20.92 3.71
CA ARG A 256 -0.79 21.68 2.98
C ARG A 256 0.60 21.09 3.20
N SER A 257 1.43 21.05 2.13
CA SER A 257 2.87 20.74 2.26
C SER A 257 3.53 21.74 3.20
N GLY A 258 4.42 21.24 4.09
CA GLY A 258 5.01 22.03 5.16
C GLY A 258 4.05 22.37 6.31
N GLY A 259 2.79 21.90 6.25
CA GLY A 259 1.81 22.02 7.31
C GLY A 259 2.03 20.98 8.43
N PRO A 260 1.16 21.01 9.47
CA PRO A 260 1.35 20.16 10.66
C PRO A 260 1.26 18.64 10.37
N PHE A 261 0.72 18.24 9.23
CA PHE A 261 0.60 16.84 8.82
C PHE A 261 1.61 16.40 7.76
N ASP A 262 2.57 17.24 7.43
CA ASP A 262 3.58 16.88 6.43
C ASP A 262 4.53 15.83 7.00
N PRO A 263 4.62 14.64 6.40
CA PRO A 263 5.52 13.59 6.86
C PRO A 263 7.00 13.98 6.77
N ALA A 264 7.38 14.94 5.94
CA ALA A 264 8.73 15.47 5.90
C ALA A 264 9.12 16.17 7.23
N ARG A 265 8.13 16.65 8.00
CA ARG A 265 8.34 17.16 9.36
C ARG A 265 8.35 16.07 10.43
N ALA A 266 7.66 14.94 10.16
CA ALA A 266 7.62 13.81 11.09
C ALA A 266 8.84 12.89 10.98
N GLY A 267 9.63 13.01 9.93
CA GLY A 267 10.85 12.24 9.69
C GLY A 267 12.07 12.69 10.48
N GLY A 268 11.91 13.58 11.42
CA GLY A 268 12.97 14.09 12.31
C GLY A 268 13.03 13.45 13.69
N GLN A 269 12.33 12.34 13.94
CA GLN A 269 12.58 11.55 15.16
C GLN A 269 12.43 10.05 14.88
N PRO A 270 13.41 9.23 15.38
CA PRO A 270 13.50 7.79 15.16
C PRO A 270 12.33 7.01 15.78
#